data_df2e2071af60e8ed115e82b0c2656611
#
_entry.id   df2e2071af60e8ed115e82b0c2656611
#
_cell.length_a   1.000
_cell.length_b   1.000
_cell.length_c   1.000
_cell.angle_alpha   90.00
_cell.angle_beta   90.00
_cell.angle_gamma   90.00
#
_symmetry.space_group_name_H-M   'P 1'
#
loop_
_entity.id
_entity.type
_entity.pdbx_description
1 polymer ?
#
loop_
_entity_poly.entity_id
_entity_poly.type
_entity_poly.pdbx_seq_one_letter_code
_entity_poly.pdbx_strand_id
1 'polypeptide(L)'
;MNKTNTPFRYDYVGSFLRPAALKRARADFQSGRIDAAALKAVEDDAIRDLVAKQKAAGYHVITDGEFRRATWHLDFMWGFHGVGHTPTKTGLPFQGEAAMLDDTYLTGKVSVDEHPFVEHFRFVKALEDENTVAKLTIPAPAQFLEQMVMPFAMENTKRFYPSVQELMDDLAAGYRKVIADVYAVGCRNLQFDDCSWGMLVDPRACMIFDTDAKGLEEIKEQMLTVNNMAISGKPDDLVINTHVCRGNFHSTYASSGAYDSVAKTLLARENVNAYYLEFDDARSGGFEPLASVSGEKKVVLGLVTTKRPELENKDAVIARIHEAAKYLPLDRLCLSPQCGFASCAIGNKLTEAQQWAKLALVKEIAEEVWG
;
A
#
# COMPACT_ATOMS: atom_id res chain seq x y z
N MET A 1 -24.07 -8.73 -0.23
CA MET A 1 -23.27 -7.47 -0.28
C MET A 1 -22.77 -7.26 -1.70
N ASN A 2 -22.75 -6.02 -2.21
CA ASN A 2 -22.14 -5.75 -3.53
C ASN A 2 -20.63 -5.57 -3.33
N LYS A 3 -19.84 -6.57 -3.77
CA LYS A 3 -18.37 -6.62 -3.62
C LYS A 3 -17.63 -5.57 -4.45
N THR A 4 -18.28 -4.96 -5.42
CA THR A 4 -17.71 -3.88 -6.24
C THR A 4 -17.90 -2.49 -5.64
N ASN A 5 -18.59 -2.37 -4.49
CA ASN A 5 -18.76 -1.10 -3.77
C ASN A 5 -17.59 -0.75 -2.83
N THR A 6 -16.46 -1.43 -2.95
CA THR A 6 -15.26 -1.08 -2.19
C THR A 6 -14.67 0.25 -2.67
N PRO A 7 -14.03 1.06 -1.80
CA PRO A 7 -13.95 0.86 -0.33
C PRO A 7 -15.29 1.06 0.36
N PHE A 8 -15.46 0.38 1.50
CA PHE A 8 -16.59 0.58 2.39
C PHE A 8 -16.41 1.85 3.24
N ARG A 9 -17.46 2.26 4.00
CA ARG A 9 -17.40 3.49 4.83
C ARG A 9 -16.28 3.45 5.87
N TYR A 10 -15.93 2.28 6.36
CA TYR A 10 -14.74 2.03 7.17
C TYR A 10 -13.93 0.87 6.56
N ASP A 11 -12.65 1.08 6.50
CA ASP A 11 -11.70 0.15 5.87
C ASP A 11 -10.35 0.26 6.57
N TYR A 12 -9.37 -0.46 6.09
CA TYR A 12 -7.96 -0.37 6.51
C TYR A 12 -7.04 -0.58 5.30
N VAL A 13 -5.78 -0.16 5.41
CA VAL A 13 -4.81 -0.26 4.32
C VAL A 13 -4.50 -1.74 4.02
N GLY A 14 -4.13 -2.56 5.02
CA GLY A 14 -4.02 -4.01 4.76
C GLY A 14 -3.05 -4.76 5.65
N SER A 15 -1.93 -4.16 6.08
CA SER A 15 -0.96 -4.84 6.95
C SER A 15 -1.33 -4.78 8.42
N PHE A 16 -1.08 -5.87 9.14
CA PHE A 16 -1.36 -6.04 10.57
C PHE A 16 -0.10 -6.44 11.34
N LEU A 17 -0.06 -6.18 12.64
CA LEU A 17 1.02 -6.59 13.53
C LEU A 17 1.16 -8.11 13.52
N ARG A 18 2.37 -8.60 13.22
CA ARG A 18 2.66 -10.04 13.17
C ARG A 18 2.60 -10.63 14.59
N PRO A 19 1.85 -11.73 14.80
CA PRO A 19 1.80 -12.42 16.09
C PRO A 19 3.16 -13.01 16.47
N ALA A 20 3.42 -13.12 17.77
CA ALA A 20 4.70 -13.62 18.29
C ALA A 20 5.06 -15.02 17.78
N ALA A 21 4.08 -15.91 17.58
CA ALA A 21 4.29 -17.23 17.02
C ALA A 21 4.86 -17.18 15.59
N LEU A 22 4.32 -16.29 14.74
CA LEU A 22 4.82 -16.09 13.38
C LEU A 22 6.24 -15.49 13.36
N LYS A 23 6.52 -14.50 14.24
CA LYS A 23 7.87 -13.93 14.36
C LYS A 23 8.90 -14.99 14.76
N ARG A 24 8.56 -15.88 15.70
CA ARG A 24 9.43 -17.02 16.08
C ARG A 24 9.63 -18.00 14.93
N ALA A 25 8.55 -18.41 14.25
CA ALA A 25 8.65 -19.33 13.12
C ALA A 25 9.55 -18.79 12.00
N ARG A 26 9.48 -17.47 11.68
CA ARG A 26 10.38 -16.84 10.71
C ARG A 26 11.85 -16.88 11.15
N ALA A 27 12.14 -16.61 12.43
CA ALA A 27 13.49 -16.71 12.97
C ALA A 27 14.00 -18.17 12.95
N ASP A 28 13.11 -19.13 13.22
CA ASP A 28 13.43 -20.56 13.16
C ASP A 28 13.72 -21.02 11.72
N PHE A 29 12.95 -20.56 10.77
CA PHE A 29 13.19 -20.79 9.34
C PHE A 29 14.52 -20.19 8.86
N GLN A 30 14.78 -18.92 9.18
CA GLN A 30 16.02 -18.24 8.82
C GLN A 30 17.27 -18.93 9.39
N SER A 31 17.15 -19.55 10.56
CA SER A 31 18.23 -20.33 11.18
C SER A 31 18.27 -21.81 10.78
N GLY A 32 17.39 -22.22 9.87
CA GLY A 32 17.33 -23.62 9.38
C GLY A 32 16.74 -24.62 10.40
N ARG A 33 16.08 -24.15 11.47
CA ARG A 33 15.44 -25.03 12.47
C ARG A 33 14.12 -25.63 12.00
N ILE A 34 13.45 -24.96 11.08
CA ILE A 34 12.23 -25.46 10.41
C ILE A 34 12.37 -25.28 8.91
N ASP A 35 11.65 -26.07 8.13
CA ASP A 35 11.56 -25.95 6.68
C ASP A 35 10.46 -24.98 6.22
N ALA A 36 10.39 -24.75 4.91
CA ALA A 36 9.40 -23.86 4.30
C ALA A 36 7.94 -24.35 4.51
N ALA A 37 7.73 -25.68 4.57
CA ALA A 37 6.39 -26.24 4.79
C ALA A 37 5.90 -25.95 6.21
N ALA A 38 6.78 -26.09 7.21
CA ALA A 38 6.48 -25.77 8.60
C ALA A 38 6.23 -24.26 8.80
N LEU A 39 7.04 -23.38 8.17
CA LEU A 39 6.78 -21.94 8.18
C LEU A 39 5.42 -21.62 7.57
N LYS A 40 5.13 -22.17 6.37
CA LYS A 40 3.84 -21.97 5.68
C LYS A 40 2.65 -22.39 6.56
N ALA A 41 2.74 -23.48 7.30
CA ALA A 41 1.67 -23.90 8.19
C ALA A 41 1.39 -22.86 9.29
N VAL A 42 2.44 -22.29 9.90
CA VAL A 42 2.28 -21.22 10.91
C VAL A 42 1.72 -19.95 10.28
N GLU A 43 2.13 -19.59 9.05
CA GLU A 43 1.56 -18.46 8.32
C GLU A 43 0.08 -18.67 8.02
N ASP A 44 -0.30 -19.85 7.54
CA ASP A 44 -1.68 -20.21 7.23
C ASP A 44 -2.58 -20.10 8.47
N ASP A 45 -2.14 -20.60 9.62
CA ASP A 45 -2.89 -20.54 10.87
C ASP A 45 -3.00 -19.10 11.39
N ALA A 46 -1.92 -18.32 11.33
CA ALA A 46 -1.92 -16.91 11.72
C ALA A 46 -2.88 -16.07 10.84
N ILE A 47 -2.92 -16.34 9.53
CA ILE A 47 -3.83 -15.65 8.60
C ILE A 47 -5.28 -16.04 8.87
N ARG A 48 -5.59 -17.32 9.15
CA ARG A 48 -6.96 -17.76 9.53
C ARG A 48 -7.44 -17.04 10.79
N ASP A 49 -6.59 -16.96 11.82
CA ASP A 49 -6.90 -16.26 13.06
C ASP A 49 -7.13 -14.76 12.83
N LEU A 50 -6.26 -14.12 12.04
CA LEU A 50 -6.42 -12.71 11.66
C LEU A 50 -7.75 -12.47 10.93
N VAL A 51 -8.08 -13.28 9.92
CA VAL A 51 -9.32 -13.13 9.15
C VAL A 51 -10.54 -13.32 10.04
N ALA A 52 -10.50 -14.29 10.97
CA ALA A 52 -11.57 -14.46 11.95
C ALA A 52 -11.75 -13.21 12.84
N LYS A 53 -10.65 -12.59 13.27
CA LYS A 53 -10.68 -11.32 14.04
C LYS A 53 -11.20 -10.14 13.22
N GLN A 54 -10.81 -10.01 11.93
CA GLN A 54 -11.33 -8.97 11.03
C GLN A 54 -12.85 -9.07 10.88
N LYS A 55 -13.38 -10.28 10.66
CA LYS A 55 -14.80 -10.57 10.58
C LYS A 55 -15.52 -10.28 11.91
N ALA A 56 -14.97 -10.73 13.02
CA ALA A 56 -15.54 -10.50 14.36
C ALA A 56 -15.58 -9.01 14.73
N ALA A 57 -14.62 -8.22 14.25
CA ALA A 57 -14.62 -6.76 14.37
C ALA A 57 -15.67 -6.07 13.46
N GLY A 58 -16.33 -6.82 12.58
CA GLY A 58 -17.39 -6.35 11.69
C GLY A 58 -16.89 -5.67 10.42
N TYR A 59 -15.63 -5.89 10.03
CA TYR A 59 -15.11 -5.39 8.77
C TYR A 59 -15.59 -6.23 7.58
N HIS A 60 -15.89 -5.57 6.48
CA HIS A 60 -16.33 -6.20 5.22
C HIS A 60 -15.17 -6.53 4.27
N VAL A 61 -13.98 -6.01 4.55
CA VAL A 61 -12.75 -6.36 3.84
C VAL A 61 -11.95 -7.34 4.69
N ILE A 62 -11.36 -8.36 4.05
CA ILE A 62 -10.40 -9.26 4.67
C ILE A 62 -9.07 -9.23 3.92
N THR A 63 -7.95 -9.29 4.64
CA THR A 63 -6.59 -9.38 4.08
C THR A 63 -5.79 -10.44 4.82
N ASP A 64 -4.66 -10.88 4.23
CA ASP A 64 -3.69 -11.74 4.90
C ASP A 64 -2.84 -10.99 5.96
N GLY A 65 -3.07 -9.69 6.15
CA GLY A 65 -2.26 -8.85 7.03
C GLY A 65 -0.82 -8.68 6.59
N GLU A 66 -0.47 -9.12 5.37
CA GLU A 66 0.90 -9.22 4.84
C GLU A 66 1.79 -10.18 5.66
N PHE A 67 1.18 -11.19 6.28
CA PHE A 67 1.86 -12.09 7.20
C PHE A 67 2.90 -12.99 6.51
N ARG A 68 2.86 -13.14 5.20
CA ARG A 68 3.86 -13.88 4.43
C ARG A 68 5.05 -13.02 3.99
N ARG A 69 4.98 -11.69 4.20
CA ARG A 69 5.98 -10.73 3.72
C ARG A 69 6.93 -10.29 4.83
N ALA A 70 8.19 -10.08 4.50
CA ALA A 70 9.14 -9.34 5.32
C ALA A 70 8.93 -7.83 5.15
N THR A 71 8.68 -7.39 3.90
CA THR A 71 8.42 -6.00 3.52
C THR A 71 7.21 -5.91 2.59
N TRP A 72 6.49 -4.82 2.66
CA TRP A 72 5.27 -4.62 1.87
C TRP A 72 5.51 -4.61 0.35
N HIS A 73 6.68 -4.18 -0.12
CA HIS A 73 6.99 -3.96 -1.54
C HIS A 73 8.05 -4.90 -2.10
N LEU A 74 9.17 -5.11 -1.41
CA LEU A 74 10.31 -5.84 -1.96
C LEU A 74 9.98 -7.31 -2.22
N ASP A 75 9.25 -7.96 -1.30
CA ASP A 75 8.80 -9.35 -1.48
C ASP A 75 7.96 -9.54 -2.76
N PHE A 76 7.21 -8.52 -3.18
CA PHE A 76 6.50 -8.53 -4.44
C PHE A 76 7.46 -8.35 -5.63
N MET A 77 8.38 -7.39 -5.56
CA MET A 77 9.35 -7.14 -6.65
C MET A 77 10.23 -8.36 -6.92
N TRP A 78 10.60 -9.11 -5.88
CA TRP A 78 11.41 -10.33 -6.01
C TRP A 78 10.66 -11.50 -6.66
N GLY A 79 9.35 -11.41 -6.79
CA GLY A 79 8.54 -12.36 -7.56
C GLY A 79 8.67 -12.20 -9.08
N PHE A 80 9.37 -11.17 -9.56
CA PHE A 80 9.63 -10.95 -10.97
C PHE A 80 10.99 -11.52 -11.39
N HIS A 81 11.08 -12.07 -12.61
CA HIS A 81 12.35 -12.34 -13.26
C HIS A 81 13.09 -11.03 -13.52
N GLY A 82 14.40 -11.09 -13.55
CA GLY A 82 15.24 -9.93 -13.82
C GLY A 82 15.44 -9.01 -12.61
N VAL A 83 14.98 -9.41 -11.42
CA VAL A 83 15.16 -8.69 -10.15
C VAL A 83 15.99 -9.53 -9.18
N GLY A 84 16.99 -8.91 -8.57
CA GLY A 84 17.83 -9.50 -7.53
C GLY A 84 17.88 -8.63 -6.28
N HIS A 85 18.37 -9.20 -5.18
CA HIS A 85 18.54 -8.46 -3.94
C HIS A 85 19.74 -8.95 -3.12
N THR A 86 20.24 -8.08 -2.26
CA THR A 86 21.32 -8.40 -1.30
C THR A 86 21.07 -7.63 0.01
N PRO A 87 21.55 -8.13 1.15
CA PRO A 87 21.48 -7.39 2.40
C PRO A 87 22.09 -5.99 2.28
N THR A 88 21.35 -4.96 2.68
CA THR A 88 21.82 -3.58 2.63
C THR A 88 22.93 -3.33 3.65
N LYS A 89 23.81 -2.37 3.34
CA LYS A 89 24.85 -1.88 4.27
C LYS A 89 24.47 -0.54 4.90
N THR A 90 23.56 0.21 4.30
CA THR A 90 23.23 1.58 4.70
C THR A 90 21.79 1.75 5.19
N GLY A 91 20.86 0.94 4.67
CA GLY A 91 19.41 1.06 4.91
C GLY A 91 18.78 2.29 4.25
N LEU A 92 17.44 2.34 4.29
CA LEU A 92 16.67 3.50 3.84
C LEU A 92 16.47 4.47 5.02
N PRO A 93 16.68 5.79 4.82
CA PRO A 93 16.50 6.76 5.89
C PRO A 93 15.03 6.99 6.20
N PHE A 94 14.67 6.87 7.48
CA PHE A 94 13.41 7.31 8.07
C PHE A 94 13.71 8.35 9.15
N GLN A 95 12.67 9.03 9.66
CA GLN A 95 12.88 10.01 10.70
C GLN A 95 13.37 9.34 12.00
N GLY A 96 14.63 9.55 12.33
CA GLY A 96 15.25 9.06 13.56
C GLY A 96 15.83 7.65 13.51
N GLU A 97 15.62 6.88 12.43
CA GLU A 97 16.19 5.55 12.26
C GLU A 97 16.38 5.18 10.78
N ALA A 98 17.12 4.12 10.50
CA ALA A 98 17.27 3.57 9.15
C ALA A 98 16.59 2.20 9.07
N ALA A 99 15.78 2.00 8.02
CA ALA A 99 15.17 0.72 7.73
C ALA A 99 16.19 -0.17 6.99
N MET A 100 16.65 -1.22 7.64
CA MET A 100 17.61 -2.17 7.08
C MET A 100 16.90 -3.17 6.18
N LEU A 101 16.47 -2.68 5.01
CA LEU A 101 15.81 -3.47 3.96
C LEU A 101 16.83 -3.83 2.89
N ASP A 102 16.69 -5.01 2.28
CA ASP A 102 17.62 -5.46 1.25
C ASP A 102 17.69 -4.48 0.08
N ASP A 103 18.90 -4.25 -0.41
CA ASP A 103 19.12 -3.52 -1.66
C ASP A 103 18.57 -4.35 -2.82
N THR A 104 17.67 -3.78 -3.60
CA THR A 104 17.00 -4.43 -4.74
C THR A 104 17.47 -3.81 -6.05
N TYR A 105 17.83 -4.64 -7.01
CA TYR A 105 18.46 -4.21 -8.26
C TYR A 105 18.07 -5.13 -9.43
N LEU A 106 18.27 -4.64 -10.67
CA LEU A 106 18.04 -5.44 -11.86
C LEU A 106 19.20 -6.40 -12.14
N THR A 107 18.87 -7.63 -12.51
CA THR A 107 19.78 -8.68 -13.01
C THR A 107 19.51 -9.01 -14.47
N GLY A 108 18.43 -8.47 -15.04
CA GLY A 108 17.98 -8.68 -16.43
C GLY A 108 16.78 -7.78 -16.74
N LYS A 109 16.13 -7.98 -17.88
CA LYS A 109 14.83 -7.35 -18.16
C LYS A 109 13.75 -7.96 -17.28
N VAL A 110 12.82 -7.12 -16.83
CA VAL A 110 11.73 -7.49 -15.93
C VAL A 110 10.67 -8.28 -16.69
N SER A 111 10.26 -9.42 -16.15
CA SER A 111 9.14 -10.21 -16.64
C SER A 111 8.54 -11.07 -15.53
N VAL A 112 7.37 -11.66 -15.75
CA VAL A 112 6.73 -12.57 -14.79
C VAL A 112 5.93 -13.65 -15.51
N ASP A 113 6.10 -14.90 -15.07
CA ASP A 113 5.28 -16.04 -15.52
C ASP A 113 4.20 -16.34 -14.47
N GLU A 114 4.61 -16.80 -13.30
CA GLU A 114 3.73 -17.07 -12.15
C GLU A 114 4.21 -16.26 -10.95
N HIS A 115 3.36 -15.39 -10.43
CA HIS A 115 3.72 -14.57 -9.28
C HIS A 115 3.25 -15.21 -7.97
N PRO A 116 4.11 -15.34 -6.93
CA PRO A 116 3.75 -16.00 -5.67
C PRO A 116 2.49 -15.43 -4.98
N PHE A 117 2.22 -14.13 -5.17
CA PHE A 117 1.06 -13.47 -4.55
C PHE A 117 -0.28 -13.95 -5.10
N VAL A 118 -0.31 -14.64 -6.25
CA VAL A 118 -1.54 -15.29 -6.75
C VAL A 118 -1.98 -16.37 -5.77
N GLU A 119 -1.05 -17.23 -5.31
CA GLU A 119 -1.36 -18.27 -4.31
C GLU A 119 -1.63 -17.67 -2.93
N HIS A 120 -0.93 -16.59 -2.54
CA HIS A 120 -1.23 -15.88 -1.31
C HIS A 120 -2.67 -15.35 -1.32
N PHE A 121 -3.10 -14.75 -2.43
CA PHE A 121 -4.47 -14.25 -2.58
C PHE A 121 -5.49 -15.39 -2.62
N ARG A 122 -5.23 -16.48 -3.34
CA ARG A 122 -6.10 -17.66 -3.40
C ARG A 122 -6.42 -18.19 -2.00
N PHE A 123 -5.44 -18.19 -1.09
CA PHE A 123 -5.64 -18.60 0.29
C PHE A 123 -6.62 -17.69 1.05
N VAL A 124 -6.45 -16.37 0.95
CA VAL A 124 -7.37 -15.40 1.58
C VAL A 124 -8.76 -15.46 0.96
N LYS A 125 -8.83 -15.59 -0.37
CA LYS A 125 -10.09 -15.72 -1.10
C LYS A 125 -10.93 -16.90 -0.64
N ALA A 126 -10.30 -18.01 -0.29
CA ALA A 126 -10.99 -19.19 0.26
C ALA A 126 -11.60 -18.96 1.66
N LEU A 127 -11.19 -17.91 2.36
CA LEU A 127 -11.72 -17.49 3.66
C LEU A 127 -12.84 -16.45 3.55
N GLU A 128 -13.15 -15.98 2.34
CA GLU A 128 -14.23 -15.03 2.09
C GLU A 128 -15.60 -15.68 2.33
N ASP A 129 -16.55 -14.87 2.76
CA ASP A 129 -17.95 -15.28 2.91
C ASP A 129 -18.92 -14.30 2.22
N GLU A 130 -20.22 -14.42 2.49
CA GLU A 130 -21.25 -13.57 1.92
C GLU A 130 -21.16 -12.08 2.34
N ASN A 131 -20.54 -11.82 3.50
CA ASN A 131 -20.43 -10.48 4.09
C ASN A 131 -19.04 -9.86 3.92
N THR A 132 -18.09 -10.57 3.31
CA THR A 132 -16.71 -10.10 3.18
C THR A 132 -16.20 -10.19 1.75
N VAL A 133 -15.22 -9.34 1.44
CA VAL A 133 -14.44 -9.34 0.20
C VAL A 133 -12.95 -9.37 0.53
N ALA A 134 -12.23 -10.29 -0.10
CA ALA A 134 -10.77 -10.36 0.01
C ALA A 134 -10.12 -9.21 -0.75
N LYS A 135 -9.21 -8.51 -0.10
CA LYS A 135 -8.36 -7.45 -0.68
C LYS A 135 -6.93 -7.95 -0.78
N LEU A 136 -6.32 -7.77 -1.94
CA LEU A 136 -4.89 -7.92 -2.14
C LEU A 136 -4.23 -6.55 -2.19
N THR A 137 -3.15 -6.37 -1.43
CA THR A 137 -2.27 -5.21 -1.49
C THR A 137 -0.98 -5.58 -2.23
N ILE A 138 -0.55 -4.75 -3.17
CA ILE A 138 0.72 -4.89 -3.87
C ILE A 138 1.35 -3.50 -4.04
N PRO A 139 2.68 -3.36 -4.13
CA PRO A 139 3.26 -2.07 -4.48
C PRO A 139 2.74 -1.61 -5.84
N ALA A 140 2.56 -0.30 -6.01
CA ALA A 140 2.19 0.27 -7.28
C ALA A 140 3.28 0.05 -8.35
N PRO A 141 2.95 0.01 -9.65
CA PRO A 141 3.95 0.04 -10.71
C PRO A 141 4.91 1.23 -10.59
N ALA A 142 4.40 2.42 -10.20
CA ALA A 142 5.20 3.61 -9.92
C ALA A 142 6.21 3.37 -8.80
N GLN A 143 5.83 2.67 -7.73
CA GLN A 143 6.75 2.31 -6.64
C GLN A 143 7.89 1.40 -7.12
N PHE A 144 7.58 0.45 -8.01
CA PHE A 144 8.62 -0.40 -8.60
C PHE A 144 9.52 0.42 -9.54
N LEU A 145 8.93 1.26 -10.40
CA LEU A 145 9.68 2.16 -11.27
C LEU A 145 10.61 3.06 -10.46
N GLU A 146 10.09 3.73 -9.40
CA GLU A 146 10.87 4.56 -8.50
C GLU A 146 12.11 3.84 -7.98
N GLN A 147 11.95 2.63 -7.43
CA GLN A 147 13.05 1.81 -6.91
C GLN A 147 14.17 1.61 -7.94
N MET A 148 13.83 1.50 -9.23
CA MET A 148 14.78 1.23 -10.30
C MET A 148 15.38 2.49 -10.94
N VAL A 149 14.72 3.65 -10.80
CA VAL A 149 15.17 4.91 -11.43
C VAL A 149 15.75 5.93 -10.45
N MET A 150 15.71 5.64 -9.14
CA MET A 150 16.39 6.48 -8.14
C MET A 150 17.87 6.65 -8.49
N PRO A 151 18.50 7.78 -8.13
CA PRO A 151 19.89 8.08 -8.49
C PRO A 151 20.87 6.94 -8.18
N PHE A 152 20.70 6.26 -7.05
CA PHE A 152 21.56 5.15 -6.64
C PHE A 152 21.35 3.86 -7.46
N ALA A 153 20.19 3.69 -8.12
CA ALA A 153 19.83 2.50 -8.92
C ALA A 153 20.04 2.71 -10.42
N MET A 154 20.06 3.95 -10.88
CA MET A 154 20.03 4.32 -12.31
C MET A 154 21.19 3.71 -13.11
N GLU A 155 22.39 3.63 -12.55
CA GLU A 155 23.55 3.05 -13.24
C GLU A 155 23.33 1.53 -13.51
N ASN A 156 22.75 0.82 -12.54
CA ASN A 156 22.38 -0.59 -12.74
C ASN A 156 21.28 -0.72 -13.78
N THR A 157 20.24 0.12 -13.71
CA THR A 157 19.10 0.06 -14.62
C THR A 157 19.50 0.28 -16.08
N LYS A 158 20.38 1.25 -16.37
CA LYS A 158 20.90 1.51 -17.71
C LYS A 158 21.65 0.34 -18.36
N ARG A 159 22.09 -0.65 -17.59
CA ARG A 159 22.74 -1.88 -18.15
C ARG A 159 21.74 -2.77 -18.89
N PHE A 160 20.45 -2.71 -18.54
CA PHE A 160 19.40 -3.58 -19.08
C PHE A 160 18.36 -2.80 -19.89
N TYR A 161 18.18 -1.53 -19.59
CA TYR A 161 17.19 -0.66 -20.21
C TYR A 161 17.82 0.63 -20.76
N PRO A 162 17.90 0.76 -22.11
CA PRO A 162 18.39 1.98 -22.77
C PRO A 162 17.57 3.22 -22.44
N SER A 163 16.28 3.03 -22.15
CA SER A 163 15.35 4.12 -21.79
C SER A 163 14.44 3.73 -20.63
N VAL A 164 13.99 4.72 -19.87
CA VAL A 164 12.97 4.53 -18.81
C VAL A 164 11.66 4.05 -19.42
N GLN A 165 11.33 4.45 -20.65
CA GLN A 165 10.11 4.00 -21.33
C GLN A 165 10.08 2.48 -21.52
N GLU A 166 11.18 1.85 -21.94
CA GLU A 166 11.24 0.39 -22.09
C GLU A 166 11.04 -0.33 -20.74
N LEU A 167 11.59 0.22 -19.64
CA LEU A 167 11.35 -0.32 -18.31
C LEU A 167 9.87 -0.18 -17.92
N MET A 168 9.25 0.96 -18.20
CA MET A 168 7.82 1.19 -17.94
C MET A 168 6.95 0.22 -18.73
N ASP A 169 7.29 -0.06 -19.98
CA ASP A 169 6.56 -1.00 -20.84
C ASP A 169 6.60 -2.44 -20.27
N ASP A 170 7.78 -2.91 -19.86
CA ASP A 170 7.96 -4.24 -19.27
C ASP A 170 7.28 -4.34 -17.89
N LEU A 171 7.42 -3.32 -17.02
CA LEU A 171 6.71 -3.25 -15.74
C LEU A 171 5.20 -3.31 -15.93
N ALA A 172 4.65 -2.47 -16.81
CA ALA A 172 3.21 -2.44 -17.06
C ALA A 172 2.72 -3.79 -17.63
N ALA A 173 3.48 -4.44 -18.50
CA ALA A 173 3.14 -5.76 -19.01
C ALA A 173 3.12 -6.82 -17.90
N GLY A 174 4.13 -6.83 -17.03
CA GLY A 174 4.21 -7.73 -15.88
C GLY A 174 3.05 -7.52 -14.91
N TYR A 175 2.75 -6.27 -14.57
CA TYR A 175 1.60 -5.95 -13.70
C TYR A 175 0.26 -6.36 -14.30
N ARG A 176 0.03 -6.12 -15.62
CA ARG A 176 -1.18 -6.61 -16.29
C ARG A 176 -1.32 -8.13 -16.20
N LYS A 177 -0.21 -8.86 -16.32
CA LYS A 177 -0.20 -10.32 -16.14
C LYS A 177 -0.61 -10.71 -14.72
N VAL A 178 0.01 -10.10 -13.69
CA VAL A 178 -0.33 -10.35 -12.28
C VAL A 178 -1.79 -10.01 -11.98
N ILE A 179 -2.28 -8.85 -12.49
CA ILE A 179 -3.68 -8.43 -12.34
C ILE A 179 -4.63 -9.46 -12.98
N ALA A 180 -4.32 -9.94 -14.16
CA ALA A 180 -5.12 -10.97 -14.83
C ALA A 180 -5.14 -12.28 -14.04
N ASP A 181 -3.99 -12.71 -13.52
CA ASP A 181 -3.88 -13.95 -12.76
C ASP A 181 -4.63 -13.89 -11.42
N VAL A 182 -4.50 -12.79 -10.66
CA VAL A 182 -5.25 -12.63 -9.40
C VAL A 182 -6.76 -12.47 -9.68
N TYR A 183 -7.15 -11.82 -10.77
CA TYR A 183 -8.54 -11.74 -11.20
C TYR A 183 -9.10 -13.13 -11.52
N ALA A 184 -8.35 -13.97 -12.24
CA ALA A 184 -8.76 -15.33 -12.60
C ALA A 184 -8.99 -16.22 -11.37
N VAL A 185 -8.26 -16.00 -10.27
CA VAL A 185 -8.49 -16.69 -8.99
C VAL A 185 -9.52 -16.00 -8.09
N GLY A 186 -10.26 -15.02 -8.62
CA GLY A 186 -11.42 -14.40 -8.00
C GLY A 186 -11.17 -13.07 -7.28
N CYS A 187 -10.05 -12.41 -7.50
CA CYS A 187 -9.82 -11.06 -6.97
C CYS A 187 -10.81 -10.06 -7.59
N ARG A 188 -11.43 -9.25 -6.73
CA ARG A 188 -12.33 -8.15 -7.12
C ARG A 188 -11.99 -6.84 -6.38
N ASN A 189 -10.98 -6.88 -5.51
CA ASN A 189 -10.53 -5.73 -4.73
C ASN A 189 -8.99 -5.77 -4.63
N LEU A 190 -8.33 -4.96 -5.43
CA LEU A 190 -6.87 -4.81 -5.49
C LEU A 190 -6.49 -3.42 -5.00
N GLN A 191 -5.44 -3.31 -4.22
CA GLN A 191 -4.88 -2.04 -3.78
C GLN A 191 -3.44 -1.92 -4.21
N PHE A 192 -3.12 -0.81 -4.87
CA PHE A 192 -1.76 -0.35 -5.10
C PHE A 192 -1.29 0.44 -3.88
N ASP A 193 -0.17 0.05 -3.29
CA ASP A 193 0.51 0.82 -2.25
C ASP A 193 1.64 1.62 -2.90
N ASP A 194 1.57 2.95 -2.81
CA ASP A 194 2.40 3.86 -3.58
C ASP A 194 3.04 4.93 -2.69
N CYS A 195 4.29 4.73 -2.30
CA CYS A 195 5.07 5.73 -1.58
C CYS A 195 5.72 6.77 -2.50
N SER A 196 5.79 6.52 -3.82
CA SER A 196 6.44 7.43 -4.77
C SER A 196 5.81 8.82 -4.73
N TRP A 197 4.49 8.92 -4.68
CA TRP A 197 3.78 10.19 -4.54
C TRP A 197 4.05 10.88 -3.20
N GLY A 198 4.25 10.10 -2.13
CA GLY A 198 4.67 10.62 -0.83
C GLY A 198 6.05 11.26 -0.86
N MET A 199 6.97 10.71 -1.64
CA MET A 199 8.30 11.28 -1.87
C MET A 199 8.24 12.53 -2.78
N LEU A 200 7.37 12.52 -3.79
CA LEU A 200 7.19 13.63 -4.75
C LEU A 200 6.53 14.87 -4.14
N VAL A 201 5.80 14.77 -3.02
CA VAL A 201 5.26 15.94 -2.30
C VAL A 201 6.23 16.50 -1.26
N ASP A 202 7.33 15.80 -0.94
CA ASP A 202 8.29 16.25 0.06
C ASP A 202 9.02 17.53 -0.43
N PRO A 203 9.23 18.54 0.42
CA PRO A 203 10.00 19.73 0.06
C PRO A 203 11.42 19.43 -0.45
N ARG A 204 11.97 18.26 -0.13
CA ARG A 204 13.27 17.77 -0.59
C ARG A 204 13.20 16.97 -1.88
N ALA A 205 12.04 16.89 -2.57
CA ALA A 205 11.86 16.01 -3.71
C ALA A 205 12.91 16.23 -4.82
N CYS A 206 13.23 17.48 -5.16
CA CYS A 206 14.30 17.78 -6.14
C CYS A 206 15.65 17.19 -5.73
N MET A 207 16.00 17.24 -4.45
CA MET A 207 17.23 16.64 -3.92
C MET A 207 17.16 15.10 -3.89
N ILE A 208 16.02 14.54 -3.50
CA ILE A 208 15.82 13.09 -3.43
C ILE A 208 15.96 12.43 -4.80
N PHE A 209 15.39 13.06 -5.82
CA PHE A 209 15.42 12.56 -7.20
C PHE A 209 16.60 13.10 -8.02
N ASP A 210 17.49 13.89 -7.41
CA ASP A 210 18.64 14.53 -8.08
C ASP A 210 18.22 15.25 -9.38
N THR A 211 17.22 16.13 -9.28
CA THR A 211 16.61 16.81 -10.44
C THR A 211 16.16 18.24 -10.09
N ASP A 212 15.78 19.00 -11.10
CA ASP A 212 15.15 20.32 -10.95
C ASP A 212 13.61 20.21 -10.96
N ALA A 213 12.94 21.37 -10.85
CA ALA A 213 11.48 21.42 -10.85
C ALA A 213 10.85 20.86 -12.14
N LYS A 214 11.51 21.05 -13.31
CA LYS A 214 11.03 20.52 -14.58
C LYS A 214 11.15 19.00 -14.62
N GLY A 215 12.31 18.46 -14.24
CA GLY A 215 12.51 17.01 -14.18
C GLY A 215 11.59 16.33 -13.15
N LEU A 216 11.23 17.04 -12.06
CA LEU A 216 10.26 16.52 -11.10
C LEU A 216 8.86 16.37 -11.72
N GLU A 217 8.42 17.30 -12.58
CA GLU A 217 7.16 17.14 -13.32
C GLU A 217 7.23 15.98 -14.33
N GLU A 218 8.37 15.77 -15.00
CA GLU A 218 8.58 14.61 -15.87
C GLU A 218 8.51 13.30 -15.12
N ILE A 219 9.06 13.21 -13.90
CA ILE A 219 8.97 12.04 -13.03
C ILE A 219 7.51 11.79 -12.61
N LYS A 220 6.75 12.81 -12.22
CA LYS A 220 5.32 12.67 -11.90
C LYS A 220 4.52 12.09 -13.07
N GLU A 221 4.79 12.56 -14.30
CA GLU A 221 4.15 12.02 -15.51
C GLU A 221 4.54 10.56 -15.78
N GLN A 222 5.79 10.17 -15.54
CA GLN A 222 6.23 8.76 -15.66
C GLN A 222 5.52 7.87 -14.65
N MET A 223 5.43 8.29 -13.37
CA MET A 223 4.75 7.52 -12.31
C MET A 223 3.27 7.34 -12.63
N LEU A 224 2.56 8.41 -13.03
CA LEU A 224 1.17 8.32 -13.46
C LEU A 224 1.00 7.40 -14.68
N THR A 225 1.89 7.54 -15.66
CA THR A 225 1.81 6.79 -16.91
C THR A 225 1.94 5.29 -16.66
N VAL A 226 2.95 4.85 -15.91
CA VAL A 226 3.18 3.43 -15.65
C VAL A 226 2.03 2.80 -14.85
N ASN A 227 1.46 3.52 -13.86
CA ASN A 227 0.29 3.07 -13.13
C ASN A 227 -0.92 2.88 -14.07
N ASN A 228 -1.22 3.88 -14.91
CA ASN A 228 -2.33 3.81 -15.85
C ASN A 228 -2.12 2.74 -16.93
N MET A 229 -0.90 2.53 -17.40
CA MET A 229 -0.57 1.45 -18.35
C MET A 229 -0.82 0.07 -17.73
N ALA A 230 -0.51 -0.13 -16.48
CA ALA A 230 -0.74 -1.38 -15.76
C ALA A 230 -2.24 -1.67 -15.51
N ILE A 231 -3.03 -0.62 -15.26
CA ILE A 231 -4.48 -0.73 -15.04
C ILE A 231 -5.24 -0.90 -16.36
N SER A 232 -4.66 -0.47 -17.48
CA SER A 232 -5.33 -0.48 -18.78
C SER A 232 -5.81 -1.89 -19.18
N GLY A 233 -7.09 -1.99 -19.55
CA GLY A 233 -7.71 -3.25 -19.96
C GLY A 233 -8.15 -4.16 -18.80
N LYS A 234 -8.12 -3.67 -17.55
CA LYS A 234 -8.67 -4.42 -16.42
C LYS A 234 -10.16 -4.71 -16.62
N PRO A 235 -10.69 -5.82 -16.09
CA PRO A 235 -12.12 -6.08 -16.06
C PRO A 235 -12.91 -4.99 -15.31
N ASP A 236 -14.12 -4.68 -15.75
CA ASP A 236 -14.96 -3.62 -15.17
C ASP A 236 -15.36 -3.90 -13.71
N ASP A 237 -15.51 -5.20 -13.36
CA ASP A 237 -15.85 -5.64 -12.00
C ASP A 237 -14.64 -5.82 -11.07
N LEU A 238 -13.43 -5.48 -11.54
CA LEU A 238 -12.25 -5.37 -10.68
C LEU A 238 -12.08 -3.93 -10.19
N VAL A 239 -12.22 -3.75 -8.88
CA VAL A 239 -11.90 -2.48 -8.21
C VAL A 239 -10.40 -2.42 -7.97
N ILE A 240 -9.75 -1.35 -8.42
CA ILE A 240 -8.36 -1.02 -8.11
C ILE A 240 -8.33 0.32 -7.38
N ASN A 241 -7.69 0.35 -6.20
CA ASN A 241 -7.51 1.54 -5.39
C ASN A 241 -6.02 1.84 -5.23
N THR A 242 -5.65 3.09 -4.94
CA THR A 242 -4.27 3.48 -4.59
C THR A 242 -4.22 3.99 -3.16
N HIS A 243 -3.30 3.45 -2.36
CA HIS A 243 -2.89 4.02 -1.08
C HIS A 243 -1.62 4.85 -1.26
N VAL A 244 -1.69 6.13 -0.95
CA VAL A 244 -0.54 7.04 -0.99
C VAL A 244 0.07 7.15 0.39
N CYS A 245 1.22 6.53 0.55
CA CYS A 245 1.96 6.47 1.81
C CYS A 245 3.09 7.51 1.85
N ARG A 246 3.46 7.97 3.05
CA ARG A 246 4.65 8.79 3.31
C ARG A 246 5.75 8.03 4.03
N GLY A 247 5.72 6.72 3.95
CA GLY A 247 6.57 5.81 4.71
C GLY A 247 5.96 5.45 6.06
N ASN A 248 6.06 4.17 6.39
CA ASN A 248 5.56 3.62 7.64
C ASN A 248 6.49 2.49 8.11
N PHE A 249 7.48 2.84 8.91
CA PHE A 249 8.47 1.91 9.44
C PHE A 249 8.65 2.16 10.93
N HIS A 250 8.36 1.13 11.76
CA HIS A 250 8.59 1.13 13.21
C HIS A 250 8.07 2.41 13.90
N SER A 251 6.86 2.87 13.52
CA SER A 251 6.20 4.09 13.98
C SER A 251 6.83 5.41 13.51
N THR A 252 7.70 5.39 12.49
CA THR A 252 8.27 6.58 11.86
C THR A 252 7.78 6.76 10.43
N TYR A 253 8.17 7.87 9.78
CA TYR A 253 7.86 8.17 8.40
C TYR A 253 9.10 8.63 7.64
N ALA A 254 9.08 8.57 6.31
CA ALA A 254 10.21 8.95 5.44
C ALA A 254 10.05 10.35 4.86
N SER A 255 8.83 10.76 4.53
CA SER A 255 8.54 12.01 3.83
C SER A 255 7.38 12.79 4.45
N SER A 256 7.26 14.07 4.11
CA SER A 256 6.17 14.96 4.53
C SER A 256 5.84 15.92 3.40
N GLY A 257 4.64 16.46 3.38
CA GLY A 257 4.18 17.43 2.39
C GLY A 257 2.70 17.29 2.09
N ALA A 258 2.06 18.39 1.72
CA ALA A 258 0.67 18.43 1.28
C ALA A 258 0.53 17.85 -0.13
N TYR A 259 -0.67 17.36 -0.46
CA TYR A 259 -0.95 16.77 -1.78
C TYR A 259 -1.08 17.79 -2.93
N ASP A 260 -0.99 19.10 -2.65
CA ASP A 260 -1.21 20.19 -3.63
C ASP A 260 -0.39 20.02 -4.89
N SER A 261 0.91 19.70 -4.76
CA SER A 261 1.84 19.60 -5.89
C SER A 261 1.61 18.38 -6.79
N VAL A 262 0.80 17.42 -6.36
CA VAL A 262 0.47 16.19 -7.12
C VAL A 262 -1.01 16.05 -7.43
N ALA A 263 -1.87 16.92 -6.87
CA ALA A 263 -3.32 16.78 -6.97
C ALA A 263 -3.83 16.74 -8.41
N LYS A 264 -3.34 17.65 -9.27
CA LYS A 264 -3.75 17.72 -10.68
C LYS A 264 -3.24 16.55 -11.53
N THR A 265 -2.14 15.93 -11.14
CA THR A 265 -1.58 14.77 -11.83
C THR A 265 -2.19 13.50 -11.28
N LEU A 266 -2.01 13.23 -10.00
CA LEU A 266 -2.47 11.99 -9.35
C LEU A 266 -4.00 11.94 -9.23
N LEU A 267 -4.60 12.82 -8.41
CA LEU A 267 -6.00 12.71 -8.02
C LEU A 267 -6.97 12.92 -9.19
N ALA A 268 -6.56 13.78 -10.15
CA ALA A 268 -7.37 14.01 -11.34
C ALA A 268 -7.25 12.91 -12.39
N ARG A 269 -6.07 12.28 -12.55
CA ARG A 269 -5.75 11.54 -13.80
C ARG A 269 -5.42 10.06 -13.62
N GLU A 270 -5.14 9.57 -12.43
CA GLU A 270 -4.93 8.13 -12.23
C GLU A 270 -6.26 7.37 -12.36
N ASN A 271 -6.25 6.23 -13.07
CA ASN A 271 -7.46 5.48 -13.44
C ASN A 271 -7.88 4.46 -12.37
N VAL A 272 -7.91 4.89 -11.10
CA VAL A 272 -8.32 4.07 -9.96
C VAL A 272 -9.75 4.38 -9.51
N ASN A 273 -10.32 3.51 -8.67
CA ASN A 273 -11.66 3.66 -8.12
C ASN A 273 -11.68 4.51 -6.85
N ALA A 274 -10.60 4.46 -6.05
CA ALA A 274 -10.48 5.25 -4.84
C ALA A 274 -9.02 5.48 -4.44
N TYR A 275 -8.83 6.49 -3.57
CA TYR A 275 -7.56 6.78 -2.91
C TYR A 275 -7.68 6.58 -1.41
N TYR A 276 -6.66 5.96 -0.80
CA TYR A 276 -6.43 5.94 0.65
C TYR A 276 -5.32 6.96 0.94
N LEU A 277 -5.67 8.09 1.56
CA LEU A 277 -4.76 9.22 1.75
C LEU A 277 -4.48 9.46 3.24
N GLU A 278 -3.20 9.66 3.59
CA GLU A 278 -2.79 10.00 4.94
C GLU A 278 -3.17 11.45 5.28
N PHE A 279 -3.92 11.61 6.38
CA PHE A 279 -4.30 12.90 6.95
C PHE A 279 -4.31 12.86 8.49
N ASP A 280 -3.51 11.99 9.11
CA ASP A 280 -3.50 11.79 10.56
C ASP A 280 -2.83 12.91 11.35
N ASP A 281 -1.99 13.73 10.71
CA ASP A 281 -1.36 14.89 11.34
C ASP A 281 -1.06 16.02 10.34
N ALA A 282 -0.46 17.11 10.85
CA ALA A 282 -0.19 18.32 10.08
C ALA A 282 0.83 18.14 8.93
N ARG A 283 1.65 17.06 8.91
CA ARG A 283 2.62 16.82 7.84
C ARG A 283 1.95 16.58 6.48
N SER A 284 0.66 16.22 6.48
CA SER A 284 -0.10 15.92 5.27
C SER A 284 -0.79 17.12 4.64
N GLY A 285 -0.77 18.28 5.29
CA GLY A 285 -1.48 19.49 4.83
C GLY A 285 -2.98 19.44 5.06
N GLY A 286 -3.71 20.29 4.34
CA GLY A 286 -5.17 20.41 4.37
C GLY A 286 -5.89 19.50 3.37
N PHE A 287 -7.22 19.69 3.26
CA PHE A 287 -8.07 18.89 2.37
C PHE A 287 -8.35 19.53 1.01
N GLU A 288 -7.83 20.73 0.76
CA GLU A 288 -8.01 21.47 -0.50
C GLU A 288 -7.69 20.63 -1.74
N PRO A 289 -6.64 19.77 -1.75
CA PRO A 289 -6.32 18.91 -2.89
C PRO A 289 -7.44 17.96 -3.30
N LEU A 290 -8.36 17.60 -2.38
CA LEU A 290 -9.49 16.72 -2.67
C LEU A 290 -10.44 17.28 -3.73
N ALA A 291 -10.49 18.60 -3.92
CA ALA A 291 -11.24 19.24 -5.01
C ALA A 291 -10.76 18.79 -6.42
N SER A 292 -9.55 18.22 -6.52
CA SER A 292 -9.01 17.69 -7.80
C SER A 292 -9.42 16.24 -8.07
N VAL A 293 -10.10 15.55 -7.15
CA VAL A 293 -10.50 14.15 -7.32
C VAL A 293 -11.60 14.05 -8.39
N SER A 294 -11.24 13.51 -9.55
CA SER A 294 -12.12 13.46 -10.72
C SER A 294 -13.10 12.29 -10.70
N GLY A 295 -14.18 12.42 -11.51
CA GLY A 295 -15.18 11.36 -11.70
C GLY A 295 -15.87 10.96 -10.40
N GLU A 296 -16.20 9.67 -10.27
CA GLU A 296 -16.89 9.09 -9.11
C GLU A 296 -15.93 8.46 -8.09
N LYS A 297 -14.63 8.78 -8.16
CA LYS A 297 -13.62 8.23 -7.26
C LYS A 297 -13.93 8.57 -5.82
N LYS A 298 -13.78 7.57 -4.94
CA LYS A 298 -13.89 7.78 -3.49
C LYS A 298 -12.54 8.17 -2.88
N VAL A 299 -12.58 8.78 -1.70
CA VAL A 299 -11.39 9.01 -0.86
C VAL A 299 -11.61 8.40 0.51
N VAL A 300 -10.70 7.53 0.90
CA VAL A 300 -10.62 6.98 2.25
C VAL A 300 -9.68 7.86 3.04
N LEU A 301 -10.23 8.60 3.98
CA LEU A 301 -9.50 9.53 4.84
C LEU A 301 -8.74 8.76 5.92
N GLY A 302 -7.43 8.74 5.83
CA GLY A 302 -6.55 8.15 6.84
C GLY A 302 -6.35 9.09 8.03
N LEU A 303 -7.36 9.21 8.90
CA LEU A 303 -7.38 10.17 10.01
C LEU A 303 -6.91 9.59 11.34
N VAL A 304 -6.82 8.26 11.46
CA VAL A 304 -6.41 7.57 12.69
C VAL A 304 -4.98 7.05 12.52
N THR A 305 -4.05 7.52 13.37
CA THR A 305 -2.63 7.14 13.23
C THR A 305 -2.38 5.70 13.65
N THR A 306 -1.52 4.99 12.90
CA THR A 306 -0.98 3.68 13.30
C THR A 306 0.41 3.79 13.94
N LYS A 307 0.91 5.01 14.16
CA LYS A 307 2.25 5.28 14.67
C LYS A 307 2.30 5.45 16.18
N ARG A 308 1.18 5.75 16.82
CA ARG A 308 1.06 6.00 18.26
C ARG A 308 -0.08 5.20 18.86
N PRO A 309 0.03 4.72 20.11
CA PRO A 309 -0.98 3.87 20.74
C PRO A 309 -2.25 4.62 21.19
N GLU A 310 -2.15 5.94 21.45
CA GLU A 310 -3.26 6.73 21.95
C GLU A 310 -4.39 6.79 20.92
N LEU A 311 -5.63 6.66 21.40
CA LEU A 311 -6.83 6.86 20.56
C LEU A 311 -7.01 8.34 20.27
N GLU A 312 -7.42 8.63 19.05
CA GLU A 312 -7.85 9.96 18.64
C GLU A 312 -9.14 10.37 19.35
N ASN A 313 -9.33 11.67 19.52
CA ASN A 313 -10.62 12.20 19.97
C ASN A 313 -11.65 12.02 18.84
N LYS A 314 -12.75 11.31 19.14
CA LYS A 314 -13.79 10.96 18.19
C LYS A 314 -14.41 12.20 17.52
N ASP A 315 -14.81 13.20 18.33
CA ASP A 315 -15.45 14.41 17.80
C ASP A 315 -14.50 15.21 16.90
N ALA A 316 -13.20 15.23 17.23
CA ALA A 316 -12.19 15.87 16.39
C ALA A 316 -12.04 15.17 15.05
N VAL A 317 -12.09 13.84 15.00
CA VAL A 317 -12.04 13.08 13.73
C VAL A 317 -13.31 13.35 12.91
N ILE A 318 -14.49 13.34 13.53
CA ILE A 318 -15.77 13.67 12.87
C ILE A 318 -15.72 15.09 12.28
N ALA A 319 -15.25 16.07 13.04
CA ALA A 319 -15.09 17.44 12.55
C ALA A 319 -14.18 17.51 11.31
N ARG A 320 -13.10 16.75 11.28
CA ARG A 320 -12.19 16.67 10.12
C ARG A 320 -12.83 15.99 8.91
N ILE A 321 -13.69 14.98 9.10
CA ILE A 321 -14.47 14.40 7.99
C ILE A 321 -15.38 15.46 7.37
N HIS A 322 -16.07 16.25 8.20
CA HIS A 322 -16.93 17.35 7.71
C HIS A 322 -16.13 18.49 7.08
N GLU A 323 -14.88 18.73 7.52
CA GLU A 323 -13.98 19.65 6.85
C GLU A 323 -13.61 19.16 5.45
N ALA A 324 -13.24 17.90 5.29
CA ALA A 324 -12.96 17.27 3.99
C ALA A 324 -14.19 17.29 3.07
N ALA A 325 -15.39 17.18 3.64
CA ALA A 325 -16.66 17.22 2.89
C ALA A 325 -16.96 18.59 2.24
N LYS A 326 -16.20 19.64 2.55
CA LYS A 326 -16.27 20.93 1.85
C LYS A 326 -15.63 20.88 0.45
N TYR A 327 -14.75 19.90 0.20
CA TYR A 327 -13.97 19.75 -1.05
C TYR A 327 -14.40 18.54 -1.88
N LEU A 328 -14.92 17.50 -1.24
CA LEU A 328 -15.41 16.28 -1.91
C LEU A 328 -16.70 15.83 -1.19
N PRO A 329 -17.82 15.56 -1.89
CA PRO A 329 -19.07 15.17 -1.28
C PRO A 329 -18.93 14.03 -0.26
N LEU A 330 -19.68 14.11 0.86
CA LEU A 330 -19.58 13.17 1.99
C LEU A 330 -19.86 11.72 1.58
N ASP A 331 -20.70 11.49 0.58
CA ASP A 331 -21.01 10.18 0.03
C ASP A 331 -19.84 9.55 -0.76
N ARG A 332 -18.82 10.35 -1.10
CA ARG A 332 -17.56 9.90 -1.72
C ARG A 332 -16.43 9.75 -0.70
N LEU A 333 -16.67 10.05 0.58
CA LEU A 333 -15.70 9.92 1.65
C LEU A 333 -15.91 8.62 2.43
N CYS A 334 -14.80 8.03 2.87
CA CYS A 334 -14.73 6.88 3.76
C CYS A 334 -13.65 7.14 4.82
N LEU A 335 -13.52 6.28 5.81
CA LEU A 335 -12.55 6.42 6.91
C LEU A 335 -11.66 5.18 7.04
N SER A 336 -10.38 5.40 7.33
CA SER A 336 -9.43 4.33 7.69
C SER A 336 -8.34 4.84 8.64
N PRO A 337 -7.51 3.94 9.20
CA PRO A 337 -6.19 4.32 9.67
C PRO A 337 -5.35 4.91 8.52
N GLN A 338 -4.37 5.77 8.86
CA GLN A 338 -3.57 6.49 7.86
C GLN A 338 -2.69 5.56 7.01
N CYS A 339 -2.29 4.41 7.55
CA CYS A 339 -1.51 3.37 6.87
C CYS A 339 -1.81 2.00 7.51
N GLY A 340 -1.10 0.95 7.09
CA GLY A 340 -1.09 -0.33 7.80
C GLY A 340 -0.39 -0.25 9.16
N PHE A 341 -0.57 -1.28 9.99
CA PHE A 341 0.08 -1.37 11.31
C PHE A 341 1.49 -1.97 11.25
N ALA A 342 1.84 -2.63 10.16
CA ALA A 342 3.13 -3.30 10.02
C ALA A 342 3.52 -3.48 8.54
N SER A 343 3.95 -2.42 7.89
CA SER A 343 4.45 -2.45 6.50
C SER A 343 5.72 -3.29 6.34
N CYS A 344 6.47 -3.48 7.42
CA CYS A 344 7.57 -4.45 7.53
C CYS A 344 7.32 -5.40 8.69
N ALA A 345 8.00 -6.54 8.70
CA ALA A 345 7.81 -7.59 9.72
C ALA A 345 8.05 -7.12 11.16
N ILE A 346 8.88 -6.07 11.36
CA ILE A 346 9.11 -5.45 12.66
C ILE A 346 7.81 -4.89 13.26
N GLY A 347 6.97 -4.24 12.42
CA GLY A 347 5.71 -3.59 12.82
C GLY A 347 5.90 -2.26 13.55
N ASN A 348 4.81 -1.53 13.74
CA ASN A 348 4.78 -0.30 14.53
C ASN A 348 4.79 -0.60 16.04
N LYS A 349 5.12 0.43 16.83
CA LYS A 349 5.28 0.33 18.30
C LYS A 349 3.93 0.38 19.02
N LEU A 350 3.03 -0.52 18.61
CA LEU A 350 1.71 -0.74 19.21
C LEU A 350 1.57 -2.22 19.61
N THR A 351 0.70 -2.46 20.56
CA THR A 351 0.22 -3.82 20.87
C THR A 351 -0.93 -4.21 19.93
N GLU A 352 -1.20 -5.52 19.82
CA GLU A 352 -2.36 -6.01 19.08
C GLU A 352 -3.68 -5.45 19.63
N ALA A 353 -3.82 -5.32 20.96
CA ALA A 353 -4.99 -4.73 21.58
C ALA A 353 -5.21 -3.26 21.16
N GLN A 354 -4.13 -2.48 21.08
CA GLN A 354 -4.19 -1.08 20.62
C GLN A 354 -4.54 -0.99 19.12
N GLN A 355 -4.00 -1.90 18.30
CA GLN A 355 -4.40 -2.02 16.89
C GLN A 355 -5.91 -2.22 16.75
N TRP A 356 -6.48 -3.17 17.48
CA TRP A 356 -7.92 -3.44 17.41
C TRP A 356 -8.77 -2.31 18.01
N ALA A 357 -8.29 -1.63 19.07
CA ALA A 357 -8.97 -0.47 19.62
C ALA A 357 -9.07 0.69 18.61
N LYS A 358 -8.01 0.94 17.82
CA LYS A 358 -8.04 1.94 16.75
C LYS A 358 -9.01 1.57 15.63
N LEU A 359 -9.07 0.31 15.25
CA LEU A 359 -10.02 -0.18 14.25
C LEU A 359 -11.48 -0.10 14.77
N ALA A 360 -11.71 -0.38 16.05
CA ALA A 360 -13.02 -0.19 16.67
C ALA A 360 -13.44 1.30 16.64
N LEU A 361 -12.53 2.23 16.93
CA LEU A 361 -12.79 3.66 16.85
C LEU A 361 -13.13 4.10 15.41
N VAL A 362 -12.37 3.61 14.40
CA VAL A 362 -12.66 3.90 12.99
C VAL A 362 -14.07 3.47 12.61
N LYS A 363 -14.48 2.26 13.01
CA LYS A 363 -15.83 1.75 12.75
C LYS A 363 -16.89 2.58 13.46
N GLU A 364 -16.72 2.86 14.77
CA GLU A 364 -17.67 3.66 15.57
C GLU A 364 -17.91 5.04 14.93
N ILE A 365 -16.83 5.74 14.53
CA ILE A 365 -16.91 7.03 13.86
C ILE A 365 -17.67 6.92 12.53
N ALA A 366 -17.35 5.91 11.74
CA ALA A 366 -17.97 5.73 10.43
C ALA A 366 -19.48 5.41 10.55
N GLU A 367 -19.87 4.60 11.52
CA GLU A 367 -21.27 4.30 11.81
C GLU A 367 -22.05 5.54 12.29
N GLU A 368 -21.39 6.47 13.00
CA GLU A 368 -22.02 7.75 13.40
C GLU A 368 -22.18 8.72 12.24
N VAL A 369 -21.19 8.80 11.33
CA VAL A 369 -21.18 9.79 10.24
C VAL A 369 -22.05 9.35 9.06
N TRP A 370 -22.11 8.06 8.74
CA TRP A 370 -22.78 7.52 7.55
C TRP A 370 -23.87 6.47 7.83
N GLY A 371 -24.09 6.08 9.09
CA GLY A 371 -25.02 5.02 9.53
C GLY A 371 -26.50 5.38 9.63
#